data_8f5c66dff56cc045194acf7143138919
#
_entry.id   8f5c66dff56cc045194acf7143138919
#
_cell.length_a   1.000
_cell.length_b   1.000
_cell.length_c   1.000
_cell.angle_alpha   90.00
_cell.angle_beta   90.00
_cell.angle_gamma   90.00
#
_symmetry.space_group_name_H-M   'P 1'
#
loop_
_entity.id
_entity.type
_entity.pdbx_description
1 polymer ?
#
loop_
_entity_poly.entity_id
_entity_poly.type
_entity_poly.pdbx_seq_one_letter_code
_entity_poly.pdbx_strand_id
1 'polypeptide(L)'
;MSGGIFMTSTAFLQYCLAGISIGGIYALIAIGYTMVYGILRLINFAHGDIFMMAAYFMIFAMVDFALPWYVSIGIVLLATVVLGVVIERVAYKPLRSAPRMSIMISAIGVSYLLQNLATYLFSALPKGYPSIGFLTKTIQIGSISTSVVTFITPILTLVFVFLLMQLINHTKIGMAMRAVSKDFETSQLMGIKINRVISFTFVIGCFLAAVGSILYFTPRPSVYPLVGSLPGTKCFIAAVFGGIGSIPGAMLGGFVIGLSETFIKAAGYSEFSDVFTFILLIVVLLFKPTGLFGEKITEKV
;
A
#
# COMPACT_ATOMS: atom_id res chain seq x y z
N MET A 1 -19.64 -20.95 -27.32
CA MET A 1 -18.33 -21.59 -27.50
C MET A 1 -17.76 -21.87 -26.12
N SER A 2 -17.99 -23.05 -25.58
CA SER A 2 -17.56 -23.49 -24.24
C SER A 2 -16.17 -24.11 -24.37
N GLY A 3 -15.15 -23.27 -24.35
CA GLY A 3 -13.78 -23.76 -24.11
C GLY A 3 -13.62 -24.02 -22.62
N GLY A 4 -13.80 -25.25 -22.18
CA GLY A 4 -13.48 -25.64 -20.81
C GLY A 4 -12.04 -25.27 -20.49
N ILE A 5 -11.84 -24.39 -19.51
CA ILE A 5 -10.53 -23.98 -19.03
C ILE A 5 -9.96 -25.17 -18.24
N PHE A 6 -9.37 -26.12 -18.95
CA PHE A 6 -8.48 -27.08 -18.32
C PHE A 6 -7.18 -26.31 -17.98
N MET A 7 -7.17 -25.69 -16.80
CA MET A 7 -5.92 -25.12 -16.27
C MET A 7 -4.94 -26.28 -16.08
N THR A 8 -3.85 -26.28 -16.84
CA THR A 8 -2.75 -27.20 -16.57
C THR A 8 -2.20 -26.91 -15.16
N SER A 9 -1.75 -27.93 -14.46
CA SER A 9 -1.19 -27.78 -13.09
C SER A 9 -0.10 -26.72 -13.02
N THR A 10 0.66 -26.55 -14.10
CA THR A 10 1.71 -25.51 -14.24
C THR A 10 1.13 -24.11 -14.33
N ALA A 11 0.06 -23.91 -15.10
CA ALA A 11 -0.63 -22.62 -15.19
C ALA A 11 -1.26 -22.21 -13.85
N PHE A 12 -1.87 -23.16 -13.15
CA PHE A 12 -2.42 -22.93 -11.81
C PHE A 12 -1.35 -22.42 -10.83
N LEU A 13 -0.18 -23.09 -10.78
CA LEU A 13 0.93 -22.66 -9.93
C LEU A 13 1.47 -21.29 -10.31
N GLN A 14 1.55 -20.97 -11.60
CA GLN A 14 1.95 -19.64 -12.07
C GLN A 14 0.97 -18.53 -11.62
N TYR A 15 -0.36 -18.79 -11.71
CA TYR A 15 -1.35 -17.85 -11.24
C TYR A 15 -1.34 -17.71 -9.71
N CYS A 16 -1.12 -18.78 -8.96
CA CYS A 16 -0.93 -18.71 -7.51
C CYS A 16 0.26 -17.83 -7.14
N LEU A 17 1.42 -18.04 -7.77
CA LEU A 17 2.61 -17.22 -7.53
C LEU A 17 2.39 -15.74 -7.90
N ALA A 18 1.78 -15.47 -9.04
CA ALA A 18 1.45 -14.13 -9.48
C ALA A 18 0.46 -13.45 -8.51
N GLY A 19 -0.57 -14.19 -8.06
CA GLY A 19 -1.56 -13.70 -7.12
C GLY A 19 -0.97 -13.41 -5.73
N ILE A 20 -0.10 -14.27 -5.24
CA ILE A 20 0.63 -14.05 -3.99
C ILE A 20 1.57 -12.85 -4.13
N SER A 21 2.23 -12.67 -5.27
CA SER A 21 3.10 -11.52 -5.53
C SER A 21 2.31 -10.20 -5.52
N ILE A 22 1.22 -10.12 -6.28
CA ILE A 22 0.35 -8.93 -6.31
C ILE A 22 -0.25 -8.69 -4.92
N GLY A 23 -0.72 -9.75 -4.27
CA GLY A 23 -1.27 -9.70 -2.92
C GLY A 23 -0.25 -9.20 -1.89
N GLY A 24 1.02 -9.57 -2.03
CA GLY A 24 2.11 -9.04 -1.21
C GLY A 24 2.30 -7.54 -1.37
N ILE A 25 2.22 -7.01 -2.61
CA ILE A 25 2.29 -5.57 -2.86
C ILE A 25 1.10 -4.86 -2.21
N TYR A 26 -0.12 -5.39 -2.41
CA TYR A 26 -1.31 -4.82 -1.78
C TYR A 26 -1.23 -4.88 -0.26
N ALA A 27 -0.67 -5.93 0.31
CA ALA A 27 -0.45 -6.06 1.75
C ALA A 27 0.49 -4.96 2.28
N LEU A 28 1.64 -4.70 1.62
CA LEU A 28 2.57 -3.65 2.04
C LEU A 28 1.90 -2.28 2.10
N ILE A 29 1.16 -1.92 1.06
CA ILE A 29 0.46 -0.64 0.99
C ILE A 29 -0.72 -0.58 1.98
N ALA A 30 -1.49 -1.68 2.10
CA ALA A 30 -2.61 -1.79 3.05
C ALA A 30 -2.15 -1.66 4.51
N ILE A 31 -0.97 -2.17 4.84
CA ILE A 31 -0.36 -1.99 6.15
C ILE A 31 -0.05 -0.51 6.41
N GLY A 32 0.44 0.22 5.40
CA GLY A 32 0.63 1.68 5.49
C GLY A 32 -0.68 2.40 5.82
N TYR A 33 -1.79 2.07 5.12
CA TYR A 33 -3.12 2.60 5.43
C TYR A 33 -3.57 2.26 6.86
N THR A 34 -3.47 0.99 7.21
CA THR A 34 -3.92 0.48 8.51
C THR A 34 -3.18 1.11 9.68
N MET A 35 -1.87 1.34 9.55
CA MET A 35 -1.08 1.97 10.60
C MET A 35 -1.47 3.43 10.82
N VAL A 36 -1.63 4.20 9.75
CA VAL A 36 -2.05 5.61 9.84
C VAL A 36 -3.45 5.70 10.43
N TYR A 37 -4.38 4.85 9.96
CA TYR A 37 -5.74 4.81 10.49
C TYR A 37 -5.79 4.36 11.96
N GLY A 38 -5.01 3.37 12.35
CA GLY A 38 -4.99 2.84 13.72
C GLY A 38 -4.64 3.90 14.78
N ILE A 39 -3.86 4.92 14.40
CA ILE A 39 -3.45 5.99 15.30
C ILE A 39 -4.33 7.24 15.15
N LEU A 40 -4.57 7.69 13.92
CA LEU A 40 -5.32 8.92 13.65
C LEU A 40 -6.83 8.70 13.55
N ARG A 41 -7.27 7.45 13.38
CA ARG A 41 -8.65 7.05 13.06
C ARG A 41 -9.23 7.78 11.84
N LEU A 42 -8.38 8.07 10.87
CA LEU A 42 -8.66 8.80 9.65
C LEU A 42 -8.07 8.09 8.44
N ILE A 43 -8.83 8.08 7.35
CA ILE A 43 -8.40 7.50 6.09
C ILE A 43 -7.51 8.49 5.36
N ASN A 44 -6.28 8.09 5.03
CA ASN A 44 -5.37 8.89 4.21
C ASN A 44 -5.60 8.60 2.73
N PHE A 45 -6.54 9.29 2.08
CA PHE A 45 -6.81 9.10 0.64
C PHE A 45 -5.61 9.41 -0.26
N ALA A 46 -4.68 10.26 0.19
CA ALA A 46 -3.47 10.59 -0.56
C ALA A 46 -2.41 9.45 -0.59
N HIS A 47 -2.62 8.35 0.14
CA HIS A 47 -1.62 7.28 0.25
C HIS A 47 -1.35 6.57 -1.09
N GLY A 48 -2.38 6.39 -1.91
CA GLY A 48 -2.25 5.87 -3.27
C GLY A 48 -1.47 6.82 -4.20
N ASP A 49 -1.59 8.13 -3.98
CA ASP A 49 -0.86 9.12 -4.76
C ASP A 49 0.59 9.25 -4.28
N ILE A 50 0.87 9.02 -3.00
CA ILE A 50 2.25 8.88 -2.50
C ILE A 50 2.94 7.68 -3.15
N PHE A 51 2.24 6.55 -3.30
CA PHE A 51 2.71 5.39 -4.05
C PHE A 51 2.99 5.72 -5.52
N MET A 52 2.12 6.48 -6.19
CA MET A 52 2.33 6.99 -7.55
C MET A 52 3.56 7.90 -7.63
N MET A 53 3.69 8.87 -6.71
CA MET A 53 4.83 9.78 -6.69
C MET A 53 6.18 9.05 -6.53
N ALA A 54 6.22 7.96 -5.76
CA ALA A 54 7.41 7.12 -5.66
C ALA A 54 7.84 6.55 -7.02
N ALA A 55 6.89 6.17 -7.89
CA ALA A 55 7.20 5.72 -9.25
C ALA A 55 7.78 6.86 -10.10
N TYR A 56 7.25 8.07 -9.99
CA TYR A 56 7.82 9.24 -10.68
C TYR A 56 9.22 9.59 -10.17
N PHE A 57 9.47 9.48 -8.87
CA PHE A 57 10.82 9.68 -8.32
C PHE A 57 11.82 8.66 -8.87
N MET A 58 11.39 7.41 -9.13
CA MET A 58 12.24 6.41 -9.78
C MET A 58 12.56 6.78 -11.24
N ILE A 59 11.55 7.22 -11.99
CA ILE A 59 11.75 7.68 -13.37
C ILE A 59 12.75 8.84 -13.37
N PHE A 60 12.54 9.84 -12.51
CA PHE A 60 13.41 11.00 -12.40
C PHE A 60 14.84 10.62 -12.04
N ALA A 61 15.03 9.72 -11.06
CA ALA A 61 16.37 9.29 -10.64
C ALA A 61 17.10 8.47 -11.71
N MET A 62 16.44 7.52 -12.37
CA MET A 62 17.08 6.62 -13.32
C MET A 62 17.11 7.14 -14.76
N VAL A 63 16.08 7.88 -15.20
CA VAL A 63 15.97 8.33 -16.59
C VAL A 63 16.55 9.74 -16.75
N ASP A 64 16.10 10.70 -15.93
CA ASP A 64 16.50 12.09 -16.08
C ASP A 64 17.92 12.34 -15.51
N PHE A 65 18.25 11.75 -14.34
CA PHE A 65 19.59 11.86 -13.73
C PHE A 65 20.53 10.70 -14.10
N ALA A 66 20.08 9.70 -14.86
CA ALA A 66 20.86 8.54 -15.26
C ALA A 66 21.60 7.83 -14.10
N LEU A 67 21.01 7.82 -12.90
CA LEU A 67 21.61 7.21 -11.72
C LEU A 67 21.49 5.68 -11.77
N PRO A 68 22.45 4.95 -11.21
CA PRO A 68 22.36 3.50 -11.10
C PRO A 68 21.18 3.09 -10.21
N TRP A 69 20.56 1.95 -10.50
CA TRP A 69 19.32 1.48 -9.86
C TRP A 69 19.40 1.41 -8.31
N TYR A 70 20.55 1.02 -7.75
CA TYR A 70 20.74 0.89 -6.30
C TYR A 70 20.73 2.26 -5.59
N VAL A 71 21.31 3.31 -6.21
CA VAL A 71 21.25 4.69 -5.69
C VAL A 71 19.84 5.23 -5.83
N SER A 72 19.21 4.98 -6.98
CA SER A 72 17.85 5.42 -7.26
C SER A 72 16.84 4.85 -6.27
N ILE A 73 16.94 3.58 -5.88
CA ILE A 73 16.10 2.99 -4.83
C ILE A 73 16.25 3.79 -3.52
N GLY A 74 17.48 4.08 -3.09
CA GLY A 74 17.71 4.86 -1.87
C GLY A 74 17.08 6.25 -1.93
N ILE A 75 17.24 6.94 -3.06
CA ILE A 75 16.65 8.27 -3.28
C ILE A 75 15.12 8.20 -3.26
N VAL A 76 14.52 7.22 -3.93
CA VAL A 76 13.05 7.05 -3.98
C VAL A 76 12.50 6.81 -2.59
N LEU A 77 13.10 5.92 -1.80
CA LEU A 77 12.69 5.67 -0.42
C LEU A 77 12.75 6.94 0.42
N LEU A 78 13.86 7.66 0.34
CA LEU A 78 14.05 8.91 1.09
C LEU A 78 13.07 10.00 0.64
N ALA A 79 12.97 10.25 -0.66
CA ALA A 79 12.10 11.30 -1.23
C ALA A 79 10.63 11.04 -0.91
N THR A 80 10.18 9.78 -0.98
CA THR A 80 8.80 9.40 -0.66
C THR A 80 8.51 9.58 0.83
N VAL A 81 9.45 9.22 1.71
CA VAL A 81 9.31 9.45 3.16
C VAL A 81 9.28 10.95 3.46
N VAL A 82 10.16 11.74 2.86
CA VAL A 82 10.16 13.21 3.01
C VAL A 82 8.83 13.80 2.54
N LEU A 83 8.33 13.40 1.37
CA LEU A 83 7.02 13.81 0.86
C LEU A 83 5.91 13.49 1.87
N GLY A 84 5.89 12.27 2.41
CA GLY A 84 4.90 11.87 3.41
C GLY A 84 4.96 12.69 4.69
N VAL A 85 6.17 13.01 5.19
CA VAL A 85 6.36 13.87 6.37
C VAL A 85 5.92 15.30 6.07
N VAL A 86 6.18 15.82 4.88
CA VAL A 86 5.71 17.15 4.46
C VAL A 86 4.18 17.19 4.44
N ILE A 87 3.54 16.20 3.82
CA ILE A 87 2.08 16.09 3.80
C ILE A 87 1.51 16.02 5.23
N GLU A 88 2.10 15.20 6.09
CA GLU A 88 1.68 15.09 7.48
C GLU A 88 1.76 16.44 8.20
N ARG A 89 2.88 17.15 8.06
CA ARG A 89 3.11 18.42 8.77
C ARG A 89 2.25 19.57 8.24
N VAL A 90 2.05 19.64 6.93
CA VAL A 90 1.37 20.77 6.26
C VAL A 90 -0.15 20.55 6.23
N ALA A 91 -0.60 19.35 5.86
CA ALA A 91 -2.02 19.08 5.61
C ALA A 91 -2.74 18.45 6.81
N TYR A 92 -2.08 17.56 7.57
CA TYR A 92 -2.78 16.83 8.65
C TYR A 92 -2.54 17.40 10.05
N LYS A 93 -1.31 17.81 10.35
CA LYS A 93 -0.97 18.33 11.69
C LYS A 93 -1.78 19.54 12.10
N PRO A 94 -2.01 20.58 11.24
CA PRO A 94 -2.82 21.73 11.61
C PRO A 94 -4.30 21.42 11.88
N LEU A 95 -4.83 20.36 11.26
CA LEU A 95 -6.23 19.98 11.34
C LEU A 95 -6.55 18.94 12.40
N ARG A 96 -5.60 18.52 13.23
CA ARG A 96 -5.79 17.44 14.21
C ARG A 96 -6.86 17.72 15.28
N SER A 97 -7.09 19.00 15.60
CA SER A 97 -8.15 19.46 16.49
C SER A 97 -9.46 19.77 15.76
N ALA A 98 -9.48 19.69 14.43
CA ALA A 98 -10.67 19.96 13.64
C ALA A 98 -11.59 18.72 13.58
N PRO A 99 -12.87 18.88 13.22
CA PRO A 99 -13.78 17.77 12.98
C PRO A 99 -13.21 16.77 11.98
N ARG A 100 -13.51 15.48 12.16
CA ARG A 100 -13.00 14.39 11.29
C ARG A 100 -13.25 14.64 9.81
N MET A 101 -14.41 15.23 9.45
CA MET A 101 -14.74 15.58 8.08
C MET A 101 -13.74 16.56 7.46
N SER A 102 -13.29 17.57 8.20
CA SER A 102 -12.32 18.55 7.68
C SER A 102 -10.98 17.88 7.32
N ILE A 103 -10.54 16.91 8.11
CA ILE A 103 -9.31 16.18 7.84
C ILE A 103 -9.47 15.25 6.64
N MET A 104 -10.64 14.61 6.47
CA MET A 104 -10.93 13.78 5.29
C MET A 104 -10.95 14.62 4.01
N ILE A 105 -11.56 15.81 4.04
CA ILE A 105 -11.57 16.76 2.91
C ILE A 105 -10.13 17.20 2.58
N SER A 106 -9.32 17.49 3.60
CA SER A 106 -7.90 17.81 3.40
C SER A 106 -7.14 16.64 2.74
N ALA A 107 -7.40 15.40 3.15
CA ALA A 107 -6.78 14.22 2.54
C ALA A 107 -7.13 14.08 1.06
N ILE A 108 -8.39 14.32 0.69
CA ILE A 108 -8.85 14.34 -0.71
C ILE A 108 -8.18 15.50 -1.46
N GLY A 109 -8.11 16.69 -0.84
CA GLY A 109 -7.43 17.84 -1.42
C GLY A 109 -5.94 17.57 -1.71
N VAL A 110 -5.23 16.91 -0.80
CA VAL A 110 -3.84 16.49 -1.01
C VAL A 110 -3.73 15.47 -2.14
N SER A 111 -4.67 14.52 -2.23
CA SER A 111 -4.72 13.55 -3.33
C SER A 111 -4.80 14.27 -4.68
N TYR A 112 -5.78 15.15 -4.86
CA TYR A 112 -5.91 15.96 -6.08
C TYR A 112 -4.70 16.86 -6.35
N LEU A 113 -4.11 17.45 -5.30
CA LEU A 113 -2.89 18.24 -5.42
C LEU A 113 -1.75 17.42 -6.01
N LEU A 114 -1.51 16.20 -5.50
CA LEU A 114 -0.45 15.31 -5.98
C LEU A 114 -0.69 14.87 -7.43
N GLN A 115 -1.93 14.51 -7.79
CA GLN A 115 -2.30 14.11 -9.14
C GLN A 115 -2.08 15.26 -10.15
N ASN A 116 -2.55 16.47 -9.82
CA ASN A 116 -2.37 17.63 -10.69
C ASN A 116 -0.91 18.10 -10.74
N LEU A 117 -0.19 18.02 -9.61
CA LEU A 117 1.24 18.31 -9.57
C LEU A 117 2.02 17.33 -10.43
N ALA A 118 1.70 16.02 -10.37
CA ALA A 118 2.29 15.02 -11.24
C ALA A 118 1.99 15.30 -12.72
N THR A 119 0.76 15.67 -13.05
CA THR A 119 0.37 16.07 -14.41
C THR A 119 1.15 17.28 -14.90
N TYR A 120 1.31 18.31 -14.04
CA TYR A 120 2.03 19.54 -14.39
C TYR A 120 3.54 19.29 -14.57
N LEU A 121 4.17 18.57 -13.64
CA LEU A 121 5.62 18.33 -13.66
C LEU A 121 6.06 17.27 -14.66
N PHE A 122 5.26 16.22 -14.84
CA PHE A 122 5.64 15.02 -15.62
C PHE A 122 4.81 14.81 -16.87
N SER A 123 3.82 15.65 -17.17
CA SER A 123 2.86 15.51 -18.27
C SER A 123 1.75 14.50 -17.98
N ALA A 124 0.61 14.68 -18.65
CA ALA A 124 -0.54 13.74 -18.58
C ALA A 124 -0.28 12.42 -19.34
N LEU A 125 0.72 12.39 -20.20
CA LEU A 125 1.05 11.21 -21.03
C LEU A 125 1.76 10.16 -20.17
N PRO A 126 1.47 8.86 -20.41
CA PRO A 126 2.18 7.78 -19.74
C PRO A 126 3.68 7.84 -20.01
N LYS A 127 4.48 7.72 -18.95
CA LYS A 127 5.94 7.61 -19.01
C LYS A 127 6.40 6.17 -18.81
N GLY A 128 7.49 5.80 -19.48
CA GLY A 128 8.12 4.49 -19.32
C GLY A 128 8.79 4.37 -17.95
N TYR A 129 8.43 3.34 -17.18
CA TYR A 129 9.14 3.03 -15.94
C TYR A 129 10.47 2.32 -16.28
N PRO A 130 11.61 2.74 -15.70
CA PRO A 130 12.90 2.15 -16.00
C PRO A 130 12.99 0.70 -15.55
N SER A 131 13.61 -0.14 -16.39
CA SER A 131 13.81 -1.55 -16.03
C SER A 131 14.93 -1.70 -15.00
N ILE A 132 14.65 -2.35 -13.89
CA ILE A 132 15.66 -2.73 -12.91
C ILE A 132 16.16 -4.12 -13.30
N GLY A 133 17.25 -4.17 -14.10
CA GLY A 133 17.71 -5.36 -14.83
C GLY A 133 17.86 -6.64 -13.99
N PHE A 134 18.13 -6.53 -12.69
CA PHE A 134 18.15 -7.68 -11.78
C PHE A 134 16.74 -8.22 -11.50
N LEU A 135 15.74 -7.36 -11.25
CA LEU A 135 14.38 -7.75 -10.88
C LEU A 135 13.53 -8.21 -12.07
N THR A 136 13.89 -7.75 -13.29
CA THR A 136 13.17 -8.11 -14.52
C THR A 136 13.66 -9.40 -15.16
N LYS A 137 14.79 -9.98 -14.69
CA LYS A 137 15.27 -11.27 -15.20
C LYS A 137 14.23 -12.35 -15.02
N THR A 138 14.08 -13.20 -16.03
CA THR A 138 13.22 -14.37 -15.97
C THR A 138 13.96 -15.53 -15.34
N ILE A 139 13.35 -16.15 -14.35
CA ILE A 139 13.82 -17.40 -13.73
C ILE A 139 12.91 -18.54 -14.22
N GLN A 140 13.53 -19.65 -14.61
CA GLN A 140 12.84 -20.89 -14.90
C GLN A 140 13.08 -21.87 -13.75
N ILE A 141 12.01 -22.28 -13.09
CA ILE A 141 12.03 -23.31 -12.04
C ILE A 141 11.17 -24.47 -12.53
N GLY A 142 11.80 -25.50 -13.09
CA GLY A 142 11.09 -26.59 -13.76
C GLY A 142 10.31 -26.10 -14.97
N SER A 143 9.00 -26.28 -14.94
CA SER A 143 8.06 -25.82 -15.99
C SER A 143 7.50 -24.41 -15.78
N ILE A 144 7.88 -23.72 -14.67
CA ILE A 144 7.39 -22.38 -14.35
C ILE A 144 8.42 -21.35 -14.78
N SER A 145 8.01 -20.43 -15.66
CA SER A 145 8.82 -19.29 -16.09
C SER A 145 8.18 -18.01 -15.57
N THR A 146 8.90 -17.26 -14.73
CA THR A 146 8.40 -16.01 -14.18
C THR A 146 9.53 -15.04 -13.84
N SER A 147 9.22 -13.77 -13.60
CA SER A 147 10.23 -12.77 -13.28
C SER A 147 10.74 -12.90 -11.84
N VAL A 148 11.99 -12.52 -11.59
CA VAL A 148 12.61 -12.48 -10.26
C VAL A 148 11.73 -11.71 -9.27
N VAL A 149 11.15 -10.59 -9.68
CA VAL A 149 10.32 -9.74 -8.82
C VAL A 149 9.11 -10.50 -8.28
N THR A 150 8.52 -11.41 -9.06
CA THR A 150 7.36 -12.22 -8.64
C THR A 150 7.70 -13.14 -7.47
N PHE A 151 8.92 -13.67 -7.41
CA PHE A 151 9.40 -14.48 -6.27
C PHE A 151 9.84 -13.63 -5.09
N ILE A 152 10.54 -12.54 -5.35
CA ILE A 152 11.09 -11.69 -4.29
C ILE A 152 9.99 -10.96 -3.52
N THR A 153 8.91 -10.54 -4.21
CA THR A 153 7.85 -9.74 -3.59
C THR A 153 7.21 -10.40 -2.38
N PRO A 154 6.74 -11.67 -2.41
CA PRO A 154 6.15 -12.30 -1.24
C PRO A 154 7.14 -12.42 -0.07
N ILE A 155 8.38 -12.79 -0.37
CA ILE A 155 9.44 -12.93 0.64
C ILE A 155 9.69 -11.59 1.30
N LEU A 156 9.88 -10.54 0.50
CA LEU A 156 10.13 -9.18 0.99
C LEU A 156 8.95 -8.67 1.82
N THR A 157 7.72 -8.96 1.38
CA THR A 157 6.51 -8.62 2.14
C THR A 157 6.51 -9.26 3.51
N LEU A 158 6.77 -10.56 3.60
CA LEU A 158 6.82 -11.28 4.87
C LEU A 158 7.93 -10.74 5.78
N VAL A 159 9.10 -10.44 5.22
CA VAL A 159 10.22 -9.84 5.96
C VAL A 159 9.82 -8.47 6.53
N PHE A 160 9.23 -7.59 5.72
CA PHE A 160 8.80 -6.28 6.22
C PHE A 160 7.68 -6.39 7.25
N VAL A 161 6.72 -7.29 7.07
CA VAL A 161 5.67 -7.53 8.08
C VAL A 161 6.29 -8.03 9.38
N PHE A 162 7.21 -8.97 9.32
CA PHE A 162 7.91 -9.48 10.49
C PHE A 162 8.69 -8.39 11.21
N LEU A 163 9.51 -7.61 10.48
CA LEU A 163 10.27 -6.48 11.04
C LEU A 163 9.34 -5.44 11.68
N LEU A 164 8.23 -5.14 11.04
CA LEU A 164 7.24 -4.20 11.55
C LEU A 164 6.57 -4.71 12.82
N MET A 165 6.20 -5.99 12.87
CA MET A 165 5.66 -6.61 14.08
C MET A 165 6.66 -6.60 15.23
N GLN A 166 7.94 -6.87 14.95
CA GLN A 166 9.01 -6.75 15.94
C GLN A 166 9.16 -5.30 16.42
N LEU A 167 9.14 -4.33 15.51
CA LEU A 167 9.21 -2.91 15.86
C LEU A 167 8.03 -2.52 16.78
N ILE A 168 6.81 -2.91 16.43
CA ILE A 168 5.61 -2.53 17.19
C ILE A 168 5.56 -3.25 18.54
N ASN A 169 5.95 -4.52 18.61
CA ASN A 169 5.80 -5.31 19.83
C ASN A 169 6.94 -5.11 20.82
N HIS A 170 8.17 -4.88 20.34
CA HIS A 170 9.37 -4.93 21.18
C HIS A 170 10.10 -3.59 21.29
N THR A 171 9.64 -2.49 20.66
CA THR A 171 10.28 -1.18 20.80
C THR A 171 9.49 -0.18 21.62
N LYS A 172 10.18 0.81 22.22
CA LYS A 172 9.55 1.91 22.95
C LYS A 172 8.60 2.73 22.06
N ILE A 173 8.96 2.92 20.79
CA ILE A 173 8.11 3.62 19.81
C ILE A 173 6.87 2.79 19.50
N GLY A 174 7.00 1.49 19.29
CA GLY A 174 5.86 0.60 19.09
C GLY A 174 4.92 0.55 20.30
N MET A 175 5.46 0.55 21.51
CA MET A 175 4.66 0.67 22.73
C MET A 175 3.89 2.00 22.76
N ALA A 176 4.53 3.11 22.42
CA ALA A 176 3.89 4.42 22.32
C ALA A 176 2.77 4.42 21.24
N MET A 177 3.02 3.80 20.07
CA MET A 177 2.02 3.66 19.00
C MET A 177 0.78 2.89 19.49
N ARG A 178 0.96 1.78 20.17
CA ARG A 178 -0.15 0.98 20.72
C ARG A 178 -0.92 1.72 21.83
N ALA A 179 -0.23 2.49 22.68
CA ALA A 179 -0.87 3.32 23.70
C ALA A 179 -1.74 4.40 23.04
N VAL A 180 -1.18 5.17 22.11
CA VAL A 180 -1.90 6.25 21.41
C VAL A 180 -3.08 5.72 20.59
N SER A 181 -2.99 4.53 19.99
CA SER A 181 -4.10 3.93 19.26
C SER A 181 -5.31 3.56 20.14
N LYS A 182 -5.06 3.27 21.42
CA LYS A 182 -6.12 2.94 22.40
C LYS A 182 -6.76 4.19 23.01
N ASP A 183 -5.93 5.10 23.49
CA ASP A 183 -6.38 6.32 24.14
C ASP A 183 -5.38 7.46 23.92
N PHE A 184 -5.81 8.43 23.13
CA PHE A 184 -4.99 9.57 22.74
C PHE A 184 -4.73 10.52 23.91
N GLU A 185 -5.78 10.84 24.69
CA GLU A 185 -5.72 11.81 25.80
C GLU A 185 -4.89 11.27 26.96
N THR A 186 -5.20 10.05 27.39
CA THR A 186 -4.44 9.38 28.46
C THR A 186 -2.97 9.21 28.08
N SER A 187 -2.66 8.88 26.82
CA SER A 187 -1.28 8.77 26.35
C SER A 187 -0.53 10.09 26.44
N GLN A 188 -1.21 11.21 26.16
CA GLN A 188 -0.63 12.54 26.27
C GLN A 188 -0.33 12.89 27.73
N LEU A 189 -1.25 12.58 28.66
CA LEU A 189 -1.06 12.80 30.09
C LEU A 189 0.11 11.97 30.64
N MET A 190 0.35 10.77 30.11
CA MET A 190 1.50 9.92 30.45
C MET A 190 2.82 10.39 29.83
N GLY A 191 2.85 11.57 29.17
CA GLY A 191 4.06 12.19 28.61
C GLY A 191 4.48 11.68 27.24
N ILE A 192 3.64 10.89 26.55
CA ILE A 192 3.94 10.43 25.19
C ILE A 192 3.84 11.60 24.22
N LYS A 193 4.92 11.84 23.47
CA LYS A 193 4.95 12.89 22.43
C LYS A 193 4.19 12.44 21.20
N ILE A 194 2.87 12.59 21.19
CA ILE A 194 1.94 12.12 20.14
C ILE A 194 2.38 12.55 18.74
N ASN A 195 2.83 13.79 18.57
CA ASN A 195 3.31 14.28 17.28
C ASN A 195 4.46 13.43 16.71
N ARG A 196 5.38 12.93 17.55
CA ARG A 196 6.46 12.05 17.11
C ARG A 196 5.94 10.68 16.68
N VAL A 197 4.97 10.15 17.42
CA VAL A 197 4.35 8.85 17.11
C VAL A 197 3.66 8.92 15.75
N ILE A 198 2.88 9.95 15.50
CA ILE A 198 2.16 10.13 14.22
C ILE A 198 3.15 10.31 13.06
N SER A 199 4.13 11.22 13.20
CA SER A 199 5.12 11.42 12.13
C SER A 199 5.90 10.13 11.84
N PHE A 200 6.25 9.35 12.86
CA PHE A 200 6.93 8.07 12.67
C PHE A 200 6.05 7.04 11.95
N THR A 201 4.75 7.03 12.23
CA THR A 201 3.79 6.16 11.52
C THR A 201 3.70 6.54 10.04
N PHE A 202 3.69 7.85 9.73
CA PHE A 202 3.74 8.31 8.34
C PHE A 202 5.04 7.90 7.64
N VAL A 203 6.18 8.01 8.32
CA VAL A 203 7.48 7.54 7.81
C VAL A 203 7.40 6.07 7.40
N ILE A 204 6.89 5.20 8.29
CA ILE A 204 6.75 3.77 7.97
C ILE A 204 5.78 3.55 6.83
N GLY A 205 4.59 4.17 6.87
CA GLY A 205 3.58 4.00 5.82
C GLY A 205 4.11 4.42 4.45
N CYS A 206 4.78 5.57 4.35
CA CYS A 206 5.35 6.06 3.10
C CYS A 206 6.54 5.22 2.64
N PHE A 207 7.35 4.69 3.55
CA PHE A 207 8.40 3.74 3.23
C PHE A 207 7.84 2.46 2.60
N LEU A 208 6.80 1.87 3.19
CA LEU A 208 6.14 0.68 2.64
C LEU A 208 5.47 0.98 1.29
N ALA A 209 4.86 2.16 1.13
CA ALA A 209 4.29 2.58 -0.15
C ALA A 209 5.37 2.72 -1.24
N ALA A 210 6.56 3.25 -0.90
CA ALA A 210 7.68 3.36 -1.83
C ALA A 210 8.21 1.98 -2.24
N VAL A 211 8.39 1.07 -1.29
CA VAL A 211 8.77 -0.32 -1.59
C VAL A 211 7.72 -1.00 -2.47
N GLY A 212 6.44 -0.87 -2.11
CA GLY A 212 5.33 -1.40 -2.90
C GLY A 212 5.30 -0.83 -4.32
N SER A 213 5.59 0.47 -4.48
CA SER A 213 5.68 1.14 -5.78
C SER A 213 6.77 0.53 -6.66
N ILE A 214 7.98 0.38 -6.13
CA ILE A 214 9.10 -0.22 -6.86
C ILE A 214 8.75 -1.62 -7.34
N LEU A 215 8.19 -2.46 -6.47
CA LEU A 215 7.81 -3.83 -6.81
C LEU A 215 6.64 -3.88 -7.81
N TYR A 216 5.68 -2.96 -7.70
CA TYR A 216 4.50 -2.91 -8.56
C TYR A 216 4.82 -2.48 -9.99
N PHE A 217 5.64 -1.44 -10.15
CA PHE A 217 5.95 -0.88 -11.47
C PHE A 217 7.09 -1.59 -12.20
N THR A 218 7.94 -2.35 -11.50
CA THR A 218 9.01 -3.13 -12.16
C THR A 218 8.50 -4.04 -13.29
N PRO A 219 7.40 -4.83 -13.14
CA PRO A 219 6.83 -5.60 -14.23
C PRO A 219 5.82 -4.82 -15.09
N ARG A 220 5.51 -3.57 -14.74
CA ARG A 220 4.51 -2.71 -15.41
C ARG A 220 5.17 -1.42 -15.90
N PRO A 221 5.61 -1.35 -17.13
CA PRO A 221 6.46 -0.25 -17.61
C PRO A 221 5.70 1.05 -17.92
N SER A 222 4.53 1.30 -17.33
CA SER A 222 3.72 2.48 -17.62
C SER A 222 3.28 3.20 -16.35
N VAL A 223 3.65 4.48 -16.22
CA VAL A 223 3.27 5.36 -15.10
C VAL A 223 2.58 6.59 -15.66
N TYR A 224 1.40 6.91 -15.12
CA TYR A 224 0.61 8.11 -15.46
C TYR A 224 0.01 8.74 -14.19
N PRO A 225 -0.39 10.03 -14.22
CA PRO A 225 -0.74 10.79 -13.01
C PRO A 225 -1.89 10.25 -12.16
N LEU A 226 -2.72 9.35 -12.68
CA LEU A 226 -3.84 8.72 -11.96
C LEU A 226 -3.59 7.25 -11.62
N VAL A 227 -2.40 6.72 -11.94
CA VAL A 227 -2.10 5.29 -11.79
C VAL A 227 -2.17 4.78 -10.35
N GLY A 228 -2.03 5.67 -9.35
CA GLY A 228 -2.12 5.33 -7.94
C GLY A 228 -3.55 5.13 -7.42
N SER A 229 -4.56 5.64 -8.12
CA SER A 229 -5.95 5.65 -7.63
C SER A 229 -6.54 4.25 -7.47
N LEU A 230 -6.49 3.41 -8.52
CA LEU A 230 -7.05 2.05 -8.46
C LEU A 230 -6.28 1.14 -7.49
N PRO A 231 -4.94 1.00 -7.59
CA PRO A 231 -4.19 0.23 -6.60
C PRO A 231 -4.36 0.76 -5.18
N GLY A 232 -4.36 2.07 -4.98
CA GLY A 232 -4.60 2.70 -3.69
C GLY A 232 -5.95 2.30 -3.09
N THR A 233 -7.02 2.35 -3.89
CA THR A 233 -8.36 1.93 -3.46
C THR A 233 -8.41 0.44 -3.14
N LYS A 234 -7.79 -0.44 -3.94
CA LYS A 234 -7.71 -1.88 -3.66
C LYS A 234 -6.97 -2.17 -2.35
N CYS A 235 -5.87 -1.47 -2.10
CA CYS A 235 -5.11 -1.61 -0.86
C CYS A 235 -5.90 -1.10 0.35
N PHE A 236 -6.68 -0.02 0.18
CA PHE A 236 -7.63 0.42 1.20
C PHE A 236 -8.69 -0.65 1.48
N ILE A 237 -9.28 -1.24 0.44
CA ILE A 237 -10.23 -2.35 0.58
C ILE A 237 -9.59 -3.54 1.30
N ALA A 238 -8.33 -3.87 0.98
CA ALA A 238 -7.57 -4.89 1.68
C ALA A 238 -7.43 -4.61 3.18
N ALA A 239 -7.15 -3.36 3.54
CA ALA A 239 -7.05 -2.93 4.93
C ALA A 239 -8.42 -3.03 5.65
N VAL A 240 -9.51 -2.61 4.99
CA VAL A 240 -10.88 -2.70 5.54
C VAL A 240 -11.30 -4.16 5.71
N PHE A 241 -11.11 -4.97 4.68
CA PHE A 241 -11.41 -6.40 4.69
C PHE A 241 -10.67 -7.13 5.80
N GLY A 242 -9.37 -6.86 5.92
CA GLY A 242 -8.53 -7.45 6.96
C GLY A 242 -8.89 -7.01 8.36
N GLY A 243 -9.48 -5.83 8.50
CA GLY A 243 -9.77 -5.16 9.77
C GLY A 243 -8.82 -4.00 10.01
N ILE A 244 -9.34 -2.79 9.85
CA ILE A 244 -8.54 -1.56 9.96
C ILE A 244 -7.96 -1.46 11.37
N GLY A 245 -6.65 -1.22 11.47
CA GLY A 245 -5.89 -1.21 12.72
C GLY A 245 -5.13 -2.51 13.00
N SER A 246 -5.45 -3.61 12.29
CA SER A 246 -4.76 -4.90 12.42
C SER A 246 -3.77 -5.11 11.28
N ILE A 247 -2.46 -5.14 11.59
CA ILE A 247 -1.41 -5.39 10.58
C ILE A 247 -1.51 -6.78 9.97
N PRO A 248 -1.67 -7.87 10.77
CA PRO A 248 -1.88 -9.20 10.20
C PRO A 248 -3.16 -9.27 9.36
N GLY A 249 -4.21 -8.55 9.78
CA GLY A 249 -5.46 -8.47 9.02
C GLY A 249 -5.26 -7.82 7.66
N ALA A 250 -4.62 -6.65 7.60
CA ALA A 250 -4.32 -5.96 6.35
C ALA A 250 -3.44 -6.80 5.41
N MET A 251 -2.48 -7.54 5.96
CA MET A 251 -1.66 -8.48 5.20
C MET A 251 -2.52 -9.57 4.55
N LEU A 252 -3.35 -10.24 5.32
CA LEU A 252 -4.25 -11.29 4.80
C LEU A 252 -5.25 -10.73 3.78
N GLY A 253 -5.79 -9.54 4.04
CA GLY A 253 -6.66 -8.83 3.10
C GLY A 253 -5.98 -8.57 1.76
N GLY A 254 -4.73 -8.13 1.78
CA GLY A 254 -3.91 -7.94 0.59
C GLY A 254 -3.73 -9.22 -0.22
N PHE A 255 -3.38 -10.32 0.44
CA PHE A 255 -3.24 -11.63 -0.23
C PHE A 255 -4.56 -12.15 -0.81
N VAL A 256 -5.67 -12.02 -0.08
CA VAL A 256 -6.98 -12.44 -0.57
C VAL A 256 -7.37 -11.66 -1.83
N ILE A 257 -7.23 -10.33 -1.82
CA ILE A 257 -7.56 -9.49 -2.97
C ILE A 257 -6.64 -9.79 -4.15
N GLY A 258 -5.33 -9.91 -3.93
CA GLY A 258 -4.38 -10.21 -5.00
C GLY A 258 -4.59 -11.58 -5.64
N LEU A 259 -4.86 -12.60 -4.84
CA LEU A 259 -5.21 -13.94 -5.34
C LEU A 259 -6.52 -13.90 -6.13
N SER A 260 -7.58 -13.33 -5.57
CA SER A 260 -8.88 -13.21 -6.22
C SER A 260 -8.78 -12.48 -7.57
N GLU A 261 -8.10 -11.33 -7.60
CA GLU A 261 -7.87 -10.56 -8.82
C GLU A 261 -7.16 -11.39 -9.89
N THR A 262 -6.12 -12.12 -9.50
CA THR A 262 -5.33 -12.93 -10.44
C THR A 262 -6.14 -14.10 -11.00
N PHE A 263 -6.91 -14.81 -10.17
CA PHE A 263 -7.75 -15.91 -10.63
C PHE A 263 -8.90 -15.45 -11.52
N ILE A 264 -9.53 -14.31 -11.22
CA ILE A 264 -10.60 -13.74 -12.05
C ILE A 264 -10.03 -13.36 -13.43
N LYS A 265 -8.85 -12.75 -13.47
CA LYS A 265 -8.17 -12.42 -14.73
C LYS A 265 -7.78 -13.69 -15.50
N ALA A 266 -7.30 -14.72 -14.82
CA ALA A 266 -6.96 -16.01 -15.42
C ALA A 266 -8.18 -16.73 -16.01
N ALA A 267 -9.37 -16.54 -15.42
CA ALA A 267 -10.63 -17.06 -15.94
C ALA A 267 -11.18 -16.27 -17.17
N GLY A 268 -10.45 -15.24 -17.64
CA GLY A 268 -10.84 -14.44 -18.79
C GLY A 268 -11.75 -13.24 -18.46
N TYR A 269 -12.04 -12.99 -17.19
CA TYR A 269 -12.91 -11.91 -16.72
C TYR A 269 -12.10 -10.71 -16.20
N SER A 270 -11.10 -10.25 -16.94
CA SER A 270 -10.18 -9.20 -16.49
C SER A 270 -10.86 -7.91 -16.05
N GLU A 271 -11.91 -7.49 -16.78
CA GLU A 271 -12.67 -6.26 -16.48
C GLU A 271 -13.52 -6.38 -15.20
N PHE A 272 -13.93 -7.60 -14.86
CA PHE A 272 -14.72 -7.86 -13.65
C PHE A 272 -13.88 -8.02 -12.39
N SER A 273 -12.55 -8.06 -12.50
CA SER A 273 -11.67 -8.20 -11.32
C SER A 273 -11.81 -7.05 -10.33
N ASP A 274 -12.00 -5.85 -10.82
CA ASP A 274 -12.20 -4.66 -10.00
C ASP A 274 -13.61 -4.66 -9.36
N VAL A 275 -14.63 -5.01 -10.15
CA VAL A 275 -16.01 -5.15 -9.66
C VAL A 275 -16.08 -6.15 -8.49
N PHE A 276 -15.41 -7.29 -8.61
CA PHE A 276 -15.33 -8.28 -7.53
C PHE A 276 -14.73 -7.69 -6.25
N THR A 277 -13.64 -6.93 -6.37
CA THR A 277 -12.98 -6.29 -5.22
C THR A 277 -13.92 -5.33 -4.50
N PHE A 278 -14.70 -4.52 -5.25
CA PHE A 278 -15.68 -3.61 -4.67
C PHE A 278 -16.90 -4.33 -4.06
N ILE A 279 -17.38 -5.40 -4.70
CA ILE A 279 -18.44 -6.25 -4.13
C ILE A 279 -17.98 -6.86 -2.82
N LEU A 280 -16.75 -7.37 -2.76
CA LEU A 280 -16.18 -7.94 -1.56
C LEU A 280 -16.12 -6.90 -0.41
N LEU A 281 -15.79 -5.64 -0.71
CA LEU A 281 -15.85 -4.55 0.27
C LEU A 281 -17.27 -4.38 0.81
N ILE A 282 -18.28 -4.29 -0.08
CA ILE A 282 -19.68 -4.09 0.32
C ILE A 282 -20.14 -5.25 1.21
N VAL A 283 -19.88 -6.48 0.79
CA VAL A 283 -20.23 -7.68 1.56
C VAL A 283 -19.62 -7.66 2.95
N VAL A 284 -18.32 -7.34 3.04
CA VAL A 284 -17.65 -7.28 4.34
C VAL A 284 -18.23 -6.19 5.23
N LEU A 285 -18.48 -5.00 4.70
CA LEU A 285 -19.07 -3.90 5.49
C LEU A 285 -20.48 -4.22 5.98
N LEU A 286 -21.26 -4.98 5.20
CA LEU A 286 -22.62 -5.41 5.58
C LEU A 286 -22.61 -6.47 6.69
N PHE A 287 -21.74 -7.48 6.58
CA PHE A 287 -21.76 -8.62 7.50
C PHE A 287 -20.80 -8.48 8.69
N LYS A 288 -19.63 -7.82 8.48
CA LYS A 288 -18.61 -7.63 9.52
C LYS A 288 -17.90 -6.28 9.37
N PRO A 289 -18.56 -5.17 9.77
CA PRO A 289 -18.05 -3.82 9.56
C PRO A 289 -16.69 -3.54 10.22
N THR A 290 -16.27 -4.37 11.20
CA THR A 290 -14.94 -4.29 11.81
C THR A 290 -13.85 -4.99 10.98
N GLY A 291 -14.19 -5.69 9.89
CA GLY A 291 -13.28 -6.55 9.14
C GLY A 291 -13.00 -7.89 9.84
N LEU A 292 -12.14 -8.72 9.23
CA LEU A 292 -11.89 -10.09 9.74
C LEU A 292 -11.19 -10.09 11.11
N PHE A 293 -10.23 -9.18 11.33
CA PHE A 293 -9.38 -9.10 12.53
C PHE A 293 -9.49 -7.76 13.27
N GLY A 294 -10.51 -6.96 12.95
CA GLY A 294 -10.72 -5.68 13.63
C GLY A 294 -11.22 -5.85 15.06
N GLU A 295 -10.70 -5.05 15.98
CA GLU A 295 -11.20 -5.00 17.36
C GLU A 295 -12.56 -4.28 17.42
N LYS A 296 -13.50 -4.82 18.17
CA LYS A 296 -14.75 -4.10 18.47
C LYS A 296 -14.41 -2.88 19.33
N ILE A 297 -14.68 -1.70 18.80
CA ILE A 297 -14.56 -0.45 19.57
C ILE A 297 -15.75 -0.48 20.57
N THR A 298 -15.47 -0.80 21.81
CA THR A 298 -16.42 -0.57 22.90
C THR A 298 -16.34 0.91 23.23
N GLU A 299 -17.32 1.70 22.81
CA GLU A 299 -17.49 3.04 23.34
C GLU A 299 -17.71 2.89 24.85
N LYS A 300 -16.75 3.37 25.63
CA LYS A 300 -16.99 3.57 27.06
C LYS A 300 -17.93 4.76 27.17
N VAL A 301 -19.17 4.48 27.51
CA VAL A 301 -20.19 5.45 27.94
C VAL A 301 -19.70 6.13 29.20
#